data_68bcd0cac691c382b9c95b83d490ceac
#
_entry.id   68bcd0cac691c382b9c95b83d490ceac
#
_cell.length_a   1.000
_cell.length_b   1.000
_cell.length_c   1.000
_cell.angle_alpha   90.00
_cell.angle_beta   90.00
_cell.angle_gamma   90.00
#
_symmetry.space_group_name_H-M   'P 1'
#
loop_
_entity.id
_entity.type
_entity.pdbx_description
1 polymer ?
#
loop_
_entity_poly.entity_id
_entity_poly.type
_entity_poly.pdbx_seq_one_letter_code
_entity_poly.pdbx_strand_id
1 'polypeptide(L)'
;MNLREIGLKVAQRRIDLGLSQDRLAKLCGLSRSTIHHLEAGTLNDLGATKLFSLLSLLGLSMTTQEHKNRHHALEMASQTASVSYKSNLKSTDLSHSLAFGDLPEKLYPYIASFLDEAPLELIVSAVEEASKLNQVQPKAIWKNIYSWASEMHSPRPAWN
;
A
#
# COMPACT_ATOMS: atom_id res chain seq x y z
N MET A 1 1.47 -5.40 9.61
CA MET A 1 1.99 -5.02 10.94
C MET A 1 1.86 -3.51 11.07
N ASN A 2 1.19 -3.03 12.10
CA ASN A 2 0.98 -1.60 12.36
C ASN A 2 1.75 -1.15 13.61
N LEU A 3 1.81 0.15 13.86
CA LEU A 3 2.58 0.71 14.97
C LEU A 3 2.10 0.20 16.35
N ARG A 4 0.80 -0.09 16.48
CA ARG A 4 0.22 -0.68 17.69
C ARG A 4 0.76 -2.09 17.98
N GLU A 5 0.83 -2.94 16.97
CA GLU A 5 1.39 -4.30 17.11
C GLU A 5 2.87 -4.27 17.47
N ILE A 6 3.61 -3.31 16.90
CA ILE A 6 5.02 -3.08 17.23
C ILE A 6 5.12 -2.65 18.70
N GLY A 7 4.29 -1.72 19.15
CA GLY A 7 4.27 -1.23 20.52
C GLY A 7 4.08 -2.35 21.54
N LEU A 8 3.17 -3.29 21.28
CA LEU A 8 2.96 -4.46 22.15
C LEU A 8 4.22 -5.34 22.23
N LYS A 9 4.90 -5.57 21.11
CA LYS A 9 6.17 -6.34 21.10
C LYS A 9 7.29 -5.62 21.83
N VAL A 10 7.37 -4.30 21.69
CA VAL A 10 8.32 -3.45 22.42
C VAL A 10 8.07 -3.55 23.93
N ALA A 11 6.82 -3.40 24.37
CA ALA A 11 6.46 -3.51 25.79
C ALA A 11 6.83 -4.88 26.37
N GLN A 12 6.50 -5.96 25.69
CA GLN A 12 6.84 -7.32 26.12
C GLN A 12 8.36 -7.48 26.24
N ARG A 13 9.11 -7.10 25.19
CA ARG A 13 10.56 -7.28 25.18
C ARG A 13 11.25 -6.43 26.23
N ARG A 14 10.76 -5.20 26.46
CA ARG A 14 11.26 -4.33 27.54
C ARG A 14 11.07 -5.00 28.91
N ILE A 15 9.90 -5.57 29.16
CA ILE A 15 9.58 -6.27 30.42
C ILE A 15 10.51 -7.48 30.60
N ASP A 16 10.67 -8.29 29.57
CA ASP A 16 11.56 -9.46 29.61
C ASP A 16 13.02 -9.08 29.95
N LEU A 17 13.45 -7.89 29.53
CA LEU A 17 14.77 -7.34 29.83
C LEU A 17 14.85 -6.62 31.18
N GLY A 18 13.76 -6.56 31.96
CA GLY A 18 13.71 -5.88 33.26
C GLY A 18 13.86 -4.34 33.17
N LEU A 19 13.56 -3.73 32.01
CA LEU A 19 13.69 -2.29 31.80
C LEU A 19 12.40 -1.56 32.16
N SER A 20 12.54 -0.41 32.85
CA SER A 20 11.44 0.54 32.98
C SER A 20 11.26 1.36 31.69
N GLN A 21 10.06 1.94 31.47
CA GLN A 21 9.84 2.86 30.35
C GLN A 21 10.80 4.05 30.33
N ASP A 22 11.13 4.61 31.50
CA ASP A 22 12.08 5.69 31.64
C ASP A 22 13.51 5.26 31.23
N ARG A 23 13.94 4.07 31.66
CA ARG A 23 15.25 3.55 31.29
C ARG A 23 15.36 3.29 29.79
N LEU A 24 14.32 2.66 29.18
CA LEU A 24 14.29 2.43 27.75
C LEU A 24 14.31 3.75 26.97
N ALA A 25 13.54 4.74 27.41
CA ALA A 25 13.50 6.06 26.79
C ALA A 25 14.91 6.71 26.76
N LYS A 26 15.62 6.69 27.87
CA LYS A 26 17.00 7.21 27.96
C LYS A 26 17.97 6.48 27.03
N LEU A 27 17.88 5.15 26.97
CA LEU A 27 18.74 4.33 26.10
C LEU A 27 18.50 4.62 24.59
N CYS A 28 17.28 4.98 24.21
CA CYS A 28 16.91 5.26 22.82
C CYS A 28 16.95 6.75 22.46
N GLY A 29 17.27 7.65 23.41
CA GLY A 29 17.17 9.10 23.18
C GLY A 29 15.74 9.58 22.90
N LEU A 30 14.74 8.93 23.53
CA LEU A 30 13.31 9.25 23.41
C LEU A 30 12.77 9.79 24.74
N SER A 31 11.59 10.40 24.71
CA SER A 31 10.89 10.73 25.95
C SER A 31 10.18 9.50 26.52
N ARG A 32 10.01 9.46 27.85
CA ARG A 32 9.20 8.44 28.52
C ARG A 32 7.76 8.43 27.98
N SER A 33 7.21 9.61 27.69
CA SER A 33 5.86 9.76 27.12
C SER A 33 5.78 9.09 25.74
N THR A 34 6.80 9.22 24.88
CA THR A 34 6.87 8.54 23.58
C THR A 34 6.81 7.02 23.74
N ILE A 35 7.63 6.47 24.66
CA ILE A 35 7.60 5.02 24.94
C ILE A 35 6.23 4.59 25.46
N HIS A 36 5.65 5.34 26.39
CA HIS A 36 4.32 5.06 26.94
C HIS A 36 3.26 5.02 25.84
N HIS A 37 3.18 6.04 24.98
CA HIS A 37 2.21 6.10 23.90
C HIS A 37 2.43 5.01 22.84
N LEU A 38 3.69 4.66 22.55
CA LEU A 38 4.00 3.55 21.66
C LEU A 38 3.47 2.23 22.21
N GLU A 39 3.77 1.92 23.48
CA GLU A 39 3.34 0.69 24.14
C GLU A 39 1.82 0.62 24.34
N ALA A 40 1.18 1.75 24.60
CA ALA A 40 -0.27 1.87 24.68
C ALA A 40 -0.97 1.81 23.31
N GLY A 41 -0.22 1.87 22.21
CA GLY A 41 -0.78 1.85 20.85
C GLY A 41 -1.51 3.14 20.48
N THR A 42 -1.22 4.24 21.16
CA THR A 42 -1.81 5.58 20.95
C THR A 42 -0.85 6.55 20.25
N LEU A 43 0.36 6.10 19.91
CA LEU A 43 1.31 6.89 19.16
C LEU A 43 0.95 6.89 17.67
N ASN A 44 0.79 8.06 17.09
CA ASN A 44 0.44 8.21 15.67
C ASN A 44 1.65 8.09 14.75
N ASP A 45 2.81 8.59 15.16
CA ASP A 45 4.04 8.57 14.37
C ASP A 45 5.29 8.52 15.28
N LEU A 46 6.32 7.84 14.83
CA LEU A 46 7.64 7.76 15.50
C LEU A 46 8.79 7.88 14.49
N GLY A 47 8.67 8.31 13.35
CA GLY A 47 9.77 8.36 12.37
C GLY A 47 10.58 7.04 12.27
N ALA A 48 10.80 6.55 11.07
CA ALA A 48 11.38 5.22 10.82
C ALA A 48 12.77 5.01 11.50
N THR A 49 13.64 6.01 11.44
CA THR A 49 14.98 5.92 12.03
C THR A 49 14.94 5.65 13.54
N LYS A 50 14.08 6.37 14.28
CA LYS A 50 13.90 6.18 15.72
C LYS A 50 13.31 4.82 16.04
N LEU A 51 12.34 4.38 15.23
CA LEU A 51 11.72 3.06 15.37
C LEU A 51 12.77 1.95 15.18
N PHE A 52 13.55 1.99 14.11
CA PHE A 52 14.59 0.99 13.86
C PHE A 52 15.64 0.95 14.95
N SER A 53 16.09 2.13 15.45
CA SER A 53 17.05 2.20 16.56
C SER A 53 16.50 1.57 17.84
N LEU A 54 15.23 1.84 18.17
CA LEU A 54 14.54 1.25 19.32
C LEU A 54 14.45 -0.28 19.20
N LEU A 55 14.02 -0.77 18.04
CA LEU A 55 13.88 -2.20 17.80
C LEU A 55 15.25 -2.91 17.88
N SER A 56 16.26 -2.36 17.23
CA SER A 56 17.63 -2.89 17.26
C SER A 56 18.18 -2.98 18.69
N LEU A 57 17.98 -1.95 19.50
CA LEU A 57 18.40 -1.94 20.92
C LEU A 57 17.74 -3.09 21.71
N LEU A 58 16.49 -3.41 21.43
CA LEU A 58 15.75 -4.49 22.07
C LEU A 58 16.03 -5.88 21.47
N GLY A 59 16.90 -5.97 20.45
CA GLY A 59 17.15 -7.21 19.71
C GLY A 59 15.96 -7.66 18.86
N LEU A 60 15.12 -6.73 18.44
CA LEU A 60 14.01 -6.96 17.53
C LEU A 60 14.39 -6.52 16.11
N SER A 61 13.91 -7.22 15.10
CA SER A 61 14.10 -6.86 13.70
C SER A 61 12.76 -6.72 12.98
N MET A 62 12.72 -5.84 11.98
CA MET A 62 11.64 -5.77 11.00
C MET A 62 12.13 -6.31 9.67
N THR A 63 11.36 -7.19 9.08
CA THR A 63 11.60 -7.70 7.73
C THR A 63 10.48 -7.26 6.81
N THR A 64 10.85 -6.87 5.60
CA THR A 64 9.87 -6.63 4.52
C THR A 64 9.67 -7.91 3.74
N GLN A 65 8.43 -8.23 3.44
CA GLN A 65 8.08 -9.35 2.59
C GLN A 65 7.23 -8.85 1.43
N GLU A 66 7.55 -9.29 0.23
CA GLU A 66 6.65 -9.09 -0.90
C GLU A 66 5.38 -9.89 -0.70
N HIS A 67 4.24 -9.27 -0.83
CA HIS A 67 2.96 -9.97 -0.87
C HIS A 67 2.87 -10.73 -2.20
N LYS A 68 3.31 -11.99 -2.22
CA LYS A 68 3.39 -12.82 -3.43
C LYS A 68 2.05 -13.15 -4.09
N ASN A 69 0.91 -12.87 -3.46
CA ASN A 69 -0.39 -13.34 -3.96
C ASN A 69 -1.49 -12.30 -3.75
N ARG A 70 -1.57 -11.35 -4.65
CA ARG A 70 -2.84 -10.73 -4.98
C ARG A 70 -3.33 -11.32 -6.31
N HIS A 71 -3.51 -12.65 -6.35
CA HIS A 71 -4.32 -13.30 -7.37
C HIS A 71 -5.73 -12.71 -7.24
N HIS A 72 -6.30 -12.17 -8.29
CA HIS A 72 -7.58 -11.47 -8.36
C HIS A 72 -7.53 -9.93 -8.18
N ALA A 73 -6.37 -9.30 -8.28
CA ALA A 73 -6.30 -7.84 -8.24
C ALA A 73 -7.06 -7.21 -9.42
N LEU A 74 -6.97 -7.80 -10.60
CA LEU A 74 -7.73 -7.38 -11.78
C LEU A 74 -9.24 -7.57 -11.62
N GLU A 75 -9.67 -8.64 -10.95
CA GLU A 75 -11.08 -8.86 -10.65
C GLU A 75 -11.60 -7.82 -9.64
N MET A 76 -10.87 -7.59 -8.56
CA MET A 76 -11.21 -6.57 -7.58
C MET A 76 -11.19 -5.16 -8.19
N ALA A 77 -10.22 -4.86 -9.04
CA ALA A 77 -10.11 -3.59 -9.74
C ALA A 77 -11.29 -3.37 -10.70
N SER A 78 -11.68 -4.42 -11.46
CA SER A 78 -12.82 -4.34 -12.36
C SER A 78 -14.15 -4.18 -11.62
N GLN A 79 -14.32 -4.83 -10.47
CA GLN A 79 -15.46 -4.65 -9.59
C GLN A 79 -15.53 -3.23 -9.04
N THR A 80 -14.40 -2.71 -8.51
CA THR A 80 -14.31 -1.35 -7.99
C THR A 80 -14.66 -0.32 -9.07
N ALA A 81 -14.12 -0.47 -10.27
CA ALA A 81 -14.41 0.40 -11.41
C ALA A 81 -15.88 0.36 -11.85
N SER A 82 -16.60 -0.71 -11.50
CA SER A 82 -17.98 -0.95 -11.94
C SER A 82 -19.04 -0.53 -10.93
N VAL A 83 -18.66 -0.12 -9.70
CA VAL A 83 -19.61 0.15 -8.59
C VAL A 83 -20.70 1.14 -8.97
N SER A 84 -20.40 2.14 -9.79
CA SER A 84 -21.34 3.19 -10.21
C SER A 84 -22.11 2.85 -11.51
N TYR A 85 -21.90 1.67 -12.10
CA TYR A 85 -22.45 1.31 -13.40
C TYR A 85 -23.36 0.07 -13.35
N LYS A 86 -24.33 0.01 -14.28
CA LYS A 86 -25.28 -1.13 -14.38
C LYS A 86 -24.63 -2.41 -14.92
N SER A 87 -23.54 -2.30 -15.65
CA SER A 87 -22.80 -3.43 -16.21
C SER A 87 -21.40 -3.50 -15.57
N ASN A 88 -20.88 -4.73 -15.44
CA ASN A 88 -19.57 -4.95 -14.86
C ASN A 88 -18.49 -4.96 -15.95
N LEU A 89 -17.41 -4.25 -15.70
CA LEU A 89 -16.16 -4.38 -16.45
C LEU A 89 -15.61 -5.80 -16.23
N LYS A 90 -15.24 -6.49 -17.31
CA LYS A 90 -14.58 -7.79 -17.20
C LYS A 90 -13.10 -7.59 -16.85
N SER A 91 -12.58 -8.42 -15.95
CA SER A 91 -11.15 -8.39 -15.58
C SER A 91 -10.24 -8.66 -16.79
N THR A 92 -10.70 -9.46 -17.76
CA THR A 92 -10.00 -9.71 -19.03
C THR A 92 -9.88 -8.45 -19.88
N ASP A 93 -10.95 -7.67 -19.99
CA ASP A 93 -10.96 -6.42 -20.76
C ASP A 93 -10.05 -5.37 -20.10
N LEU A 94 -10.12 -5.25 -18.76
CA LEU A 94 -9.23 -4.39 -18.01
C LEU A 94 -7.76 -4.81 -18.19
N SER A 95 -7.46 -6.10 -18.06
CA SER A 95 -6.12 -6.65 -18.25
C SER A 95 -5.56 -6.34 -19.63
N HIS A 96 -6.37 -6.52 -20.67
CA HIS A 96 -5.97 -6.23 -22.06
C HIS A 96 -5.71 -4.74 -22.27
N SER A 97 -6.64 -3.89 -21.84
CA SER A 97 -6.48 -2.45 -21.97
C SER A 97 -5.21 -1.96 -21.23
N LEU A 98 -4.99 -2.42 -20.01
CA LEU A 98 -3.77 -2.08 -19.25
C LEU A 98 -2.50 -2.50 -19.99
N ALA A 99 -2.47 -3.71 -20.54
CA ALA A 99 -1.28 -4.27 -21.17
C ALA A 99 -0.94 -3.58 -22.52
N PHE A 100 -1.94 -3.31 -23.34
CA PHE A 100 -1.73 -2.88 -24.73
C PHE A 100 -2.08 -1.42 -24.99
N GLY A 101 -2.70 -0.75 -24.00
CA GLY A 101 -3.08 0.67 -24.14
C GLY A 101 -4.34 0.89 -24.98
N ASP A 102 -4.98 -0.19 -25.45
CA ASP A 102 -6.22 -0.11 -26.22
C ASP A 102 -7.40 0.19 -25.31
N LEU A 103 -8.06 1.31 -25.54
CA LEU A 103 -9.16 1.81 -24.72
C LEU A 103 -10.40 2.09 -25.57
N PRO A 104 -11.25 1.09 -25.80
CA PRO A 104 -12.55 1.28 -26.47
C PRO A 104 -13.43 2.28 -25.72
N GLU A 105 -14.20 3.10 -26.43
CA GLU A 105 -15.09 4.13 -25.86
C GLU A 105 -16.01 3.60 -24.75
N LYS A 106 -16.50 2.38 -24.91
CA LYS A 106 -17.35 1.71 -23.90
C LYS A 106 -16.65 1.49 -22.55
N LEU A 107 -15.32 1.47 -22.52
CA LEU A 107 -14.53 1.25 -21.29
C LEU A 107 -14.09 2.57 -20.63
N TYR A 108 -14.20 3.69 -21.33
CA TYR A 108 -13.82 5.01 -20.82
C TYR A 108 -14.33 5.32 -19.40
N PRO A 109 -15.66 5.17 -19.13
CA PRO A 109 -16.18 5.48 -17.80
C PRO A 109 -15.59 4.61 -16.70
N TYR A 110 -15.36 3.33 -16.99
CA TYR A 110 -14.79 2.38 -16.02
C TYR A 110 -13.31 2.68 -15.73
N ILE A 111 -12.56 3.05 -16.76
CA ILE A 111 -11.16 3.42 -16.57
C ILE A 111 -11.03 4.75 -15.82
N ALA A 112 -11.90 5.72 -16.08
CA ALA A 112 -11.96 6.95 -15.28
C ALA A 112 -12.21 6.63 -13.79
N SER A 113 -13.21 5.82 -13.48
CA SER A 113 -13.50 5.38 -12.11
C SER A 113 -12.33 4.59 -11.49
N PHE A 114 -11.70 3.70 -12.27
CA PHE A 114 -10.51 2.97 -11.83
C PHE A 114 -9.35 3.91 -11.44
N LEU A 115 -9.09 4.93 -12.26
CA LEU A 115 -8.01 5.89 -12.02
C LEU A 115 -8.30 6.79 -10.80
N ASP A 116 -9.55 7.23 -10.64
CA ASP A 116 -9.92 8.22 -9.64
C ASP A 116 -10.24 7.59 -8.28
N GLU A 117 -10.89 6.43 -8.25
CA GLU A 117 -11.49 5.87 -7.04
C GLU A 117 -10.76 4.62 -6.51
N ALA A 118 -10.10 3.83 -7.38
CA ALA A 118 -9.46 2.60 -6.92
C ALA A 118 -8.28 2.90 -5.97
N PRO A 119 -8.11 2.14 -4.86
CA PRO A 119 -6.94 2.26 -4.01
C PRO A 119 -5.65 2.09 -4.81
N LEU A 120 -4.65 2.96 -4.56
CA LEU A 120 -3.37 2.90 -5.30
C LEU A 120 -2.69 1.53 -5.20
N GLU A 121 -2.78 0.89 -4.03
CA GLU A 121 -2.25 -0.46 -3.83
C GLU A 121 -2.94 -1.50 -4.72
N LEU A 122 -4.24 -1.31 -4.99
CA LEU A 122 -4.99 -2.17 -5.91
C LEU A 122 -4.56 -1.93 -7.36
N ILE A 123 -4.34 -0.68 -7.75
CA ILE A 123 -3.81 -0.32 -9.07
C ILE A 123 -2.42 -0.96 -9.29
N VAL A 124 -1.51 -0.82 -8.33
CA VAL A 124 -0.18 -1.46 -8.39
C VAL A 124 -0.31 -2.98 -8.57
N SER A 125 -1.19 -3.60 -7.80
CA SER A 125 -1.40 -5.06 -7.88
C SER A 125 -2.03 -5.49 -9.21
N ALA A 126 -2.96 -4.70 -9.76
CA ALA A 126 -3.55 -4.94 -11.07
C ALA A 126 -2.52 -4.81 -12.20
N VAL A 127 -1.59 -3.84 -12.09
CA VAL A 127 -0.46 -3.69 -13.03
C VAL A 127 0.44 -4.91 -12.98
N GLU A 128 0.80 -5.41 -11.79
CA GLU A 128 1.62 -6.60 -11.65
C GLU A 128 0.94 -7.85 -12.24
N GLU A 129 -0.36 -8.02 -11.98
CA GLU A 129 -1.12 -9.16 -12.49
C GLU A 129 -1.28 -9.07 -14.01
N ALA A 130 -1.64 -7.90 -14.57
CA ALA A 130 -1.75 -7.68 -16.01
C ALA A 130 -0.41 -7.90 -16.72
N SER A 131 0.69 -7.43 -16.14
CA SER A 131 2.04 -7.64 -16.64
C SER A 131 2.39 -9.13 -16.77
N LYS A 132 2.12 -9.92 -15.73
CA LYS A 132 2.38 -11.36 -15.72
C LYS A 132 1.51 -12.12 -16.71
N LEU A 133 0.21 -11.80 -16.75
CA LEU A 133 -0.75 -12.47 -17.64
C LEU A 133 -0.47 -12.21 -19.12
N ASN A 134 -0.09 -10.99 -19.47
CA ASN A 134 0.10 -10.59 -20.86
C ASN A 134 1.58 -10.58 -21.29
N GLN A 135 2.50 -10.92 -20.38
CA GLN A 135 3.96 -10.91 -20.65
C GLN A 135 4.47 -9.54 -21.14
N VAL A 136 3.89 -8.46 -20.63
CA VAL A 136 4.24 -7.07 -20.94
C VAL A 136 4.96 -6.46 -19.73
N GLN A 137 5.98 -5.66 -19.98
CA GLN A 137 6.71 -5.02 -18.89
C GLN A 137 5.82 -4.02 -18.12
N PRO A 138 5.86 -3.98 -16.77
CA PRO A 138 5.07 -3.05 -15.97
C PRO A 138 5.22 -1.59 -16.40
N LYS A 139 6.41 -1.20 -16.85
CA LYS A 139 6.69 0.16 -17.35
C LYS A 139 5.80 0.57 -18.52
N ALA A 140 5.48 -0.35 -19.42
CA ALA A 140 4.58 -0.07 -20.54
C ALA A 140 3.14 0.16 -20.04
N ILE A 141 2.70 -0.64 -19.08
CA ILE A 141 1.38 -0.50 -18.47
C ILE A 141 1.24 0.83 -17.73
N TRP A 142 2.25 1.22 -16.96
CA TRP A 142 2.28 2.53 -16.30
C TRP A 142 2.20 3.68 -17.30
N LYS A 143 2.89 3.57 -18.44
CA LYS A 143 2.81 4.58 -19.51
C LYS A 143 1.37 4.74 -20.02
N ASN A 144 0.65 3.62 -20.20
CA ASN A 144 -0.76 3.64 -20.62
C ASN A 144 -1.63 4.33 -19.57
N ILE A 145 -1.46 3.98 -18.28
CA ILE A 145 -2.18 4.59 -17.16
C ILE A 145 -1.97 6.11 -17.11
N TYR A 146 -0.72 6.59 -17.21
CA TYR A 146 -0.42 8.02 -17.19
C TYR A 146 -1.00 8.74 -18.40
N SER A 147 -0.96 8.12 -19.60
CA SER A 147 -1.60 8.68 -20.80
C SER A 147 -3.10 8.88 -20.59
N TRP A 148 -3.79 7.85 -20.11
CA TRP A 148 -5.23 7.92 -19.84
C TRP A 148 -5.57 8.93 -18.75
N ALA A 149 -4.81 8.97 -17.66
CA ALA A 149 -5.02 9.94 -16.59
C ALA A 149 -4.90 11.38 -17.09
N SER A 150 -3.94 11.64 -17.98
CA SER A 150 -3.77 12.94 -18.63
C SER A 150 -4.91 13.27 -19.60
N GLU A 151 -5.30 12.34 -20.46
CA GLU A 151 -6.39 12.52 -21.43
C GLU A 151 -7.75 12.74 -20.75
N MET A 152 -8.02 12.02 -19.67
CA MET A 152 -9.26 12.09 -18.90
C MET A 152 -9.26 13.23 -17.88
N HIS A 153 -8.14 13.95 -17.73
CA HIS A 153 -7.96 15.01 -16.74
C HIS A 153 -8.28 14.54 -15.32
N SER A 154 -7.76 13.35 -14.97
CA SER A 154 -7.98 12.77 -13.64
C SER A 154 -7.57 13.76 -12.54
N PRO A 155 -8.46 14.05 -11.56
CA PRO A 155 -8.19 15.00 -10.50
C PRO A 155 -7.22 14.47 -9.45
N ARG A 156 -6.85 13.20 -9.53
CA ARG A 156 -6.07 12.54 -8.49
C ARG A 156 -4.60 13.00 -8.51
N PRO A 157 -4.05 13.52 -7.38
CA PRO A 157 -2.67 14.00 -7.33
C PRO A 157 -1.60 12.96 -7.68
N ALA A 158 -1.93 11.69 -7.59
CA ALA A 158 -1.00 10.59 -7.92
C ALA A 158 -0.59 10.55 -9.40
N TRP A 159 -1.33 11.22 -10.28
CA TRP A 159 -1.08 11.23 -11.73
C TRP A 159 -0.42 12.52 -12.24
N ASN A 160 -0.22 13.50 -11.36
CA ASN A 160 0.37 14.83 -11.66
C ASN A 160 1.87 14.86 -11.39
#